data_8963c5928abcc0ec5e05d139eb3a3f20
#
_entry.id   8963c5928abcc0ec5e05d139eb3a3f20
#
_cell.length_a   1.000
_cell.length_b   1.000
_cell.length_c   1.000
_cell.angle_alpha   90.00
_cell.angle_beta   90.00
_cell.angle_gamma   90.00
#
_symmetry.space_group_name_H-M   'P 1'
#
loop_
_entity.id
_entity.type
_entity.pdbx_description
1 polymer ?
#
loop_
_entity_poly.entity_id
_entity_poly.type
_entity_poly.pdbx_seq_one_letter_code
_entity_poly.pdbx_strand_id
1 'polypeptide(L)'
;SESAIRVEFWGDEIEKISEINPLTGKTIASRMHILISPASHYVTTKEKMEKAIVTIEEELKERIEYFKSQGKLIEAQRIEERTNFDIEMMKETGFCQGIENYSRHISGRTPGSRPYTLFDYFPKDFLLLIDESHATIPQVRAMYNGDRARKESLVKYGFRLPSAFDNRPLKFEEFEQRINQCIFVSATPAEYEREHAKENVVEQIIRPTGLLDPKIEVKPVTGQVDDLIEQIHQVVEKGE
;
A
#
# COMPACT_ATOMS: atom_id res chain seq x y z
N SER A 1 20.27 -4.88 -0.96
CA SER A 1 21.10 -5.32 0.17
C SER A 1 22.41 -5.88 -0.39
N GLU A 2 23.53 -5.39 0.11
CA GLU A 2 24.88 -5.77 -0.37
C GLU A 2 25.29 -7.17 0.13
N SER A 3 24.63 -7.71 1.13
CA SER A 3 24.87 -9.04 1.67
C SER A 3 23.56 -9.75 2.08
N ALA A 4 23.63 -11.07 2.22
CA ALA A 4 22.56 -11.93 2.71
C ALA A 4 23.13 -12.89 3.79
N ILE A 5 22.23 -13.42 4.62
CA ILE A 5 22.60 -14.43 5.62
C ILE A 5 22.17 -15.79 5.11
N ARG A 6 23.13 -16.73 5.14
CA ARG A 6 22.88 -18.15 4.89
C ARG A 6 22.96 -18.91 6.21
N VAL A 7 21.91 -19.63 6.56
CA VAL A 7 21.88 -20.55 7.69
C VAL A 7 21.85 -21.96 7.12
N GLU A 8 22.84 -22.76 7.46
CA GLU A 8 23.01 -24.15 7.03
C GLU A 8 22.61 -25.06 8.19
N PHE A 9 21.77 -26.05 7.92
CA PHE A 9 21.27 -26.99 8.91
C PHE A 9 21.79 -28.40 8.64
N TRP A 10 22.04 -29.14 9.73
CA TRP A 10 22.24 -30.57 9.71
C TRP A 10 21.13 -31.21 10.54
N GLY A 11 20.10 -31.76 9.88
CA GLY A 11 18.87 -32.12 10.55
C GLY A 11 18.18 -30.89 11.12
N ASP A 12 17.91 -30.88 12.43
CA ASP A 12 17.28 -29.80 13.16
C ASP A 12 18.28 -28.82 13.82
N GLU A 13 19.58 -29.09 13.68
CA GLU A 13 20.64 -28.27 14.27
C GLU A 13 21.23 -27.31 13.26
N ILE A 14 21.55 -26.08 13.72
CA ILE A 14 22.28 -25.10 12.90
C ILE A 14 23.75 -25.47 12.89
N GLU A 15 24.25 -25.87 11.71
CA GLU A 15 25.67 -26.20 11.52
C GLU A 15 26.52 -24.96 11.30
N LYS A 16 26.00 -24.00 10.52
CA LYS A 16 26.76 -22.82 10.13
C LYS A 16 25.90 -21.61 9.81
N ILE A 17 26.36 -20.43 10.20
CA ILE A 17 25.79 -19.16 9.81
C ILE A 17 26.86 -18.38 9.05
N SER A 18 26.54 -17.91 7.85
CA SER A 18 27.44 -17.17 6.97
C SER A 18 26.79 -15.93 6.41
N GLU A 19 27.56 -14.87 6.32
CA GLU A 19 27.22 -13.71 5.49
C GLU A 19 27.75 -13.96 4.08
N ILE A 20 26.91 -13.83 3.07
CA ILE A 20 27.22 -14.15 1.68
C ILE A 20 26.91 -12.98 0.76
N ASN A 21 27.60 -12.93 -0.37
CA ASN A 21 27.22 -12.08 -1.47
C ASN A 21 26.01 -12.73 -2.20
N PRO A 22 24.85 -12.07 -2.29
CA PRO A 22 23.63 -12.67 -2.84
C PRO A 22 23.72 -12.99 -4.35
N LEU A 23 24.57 -12.27 -5.09
CA LEU A 23 24.74 -12.47 -6.54
C LEU A 23 25.67 -13.64 -6.85
N THR A 24 26.75 -13.78 -6.08
CA THR A 24 27.79 -14.81 -6.36
C THR A 24 27.70 -16.04 -5.46
N GLY A 25 26.93 -15.98 -4.37
CA GLY A 25 26.83 -17.01 -3.35
C GLY A 25 28.12 -17.17 -2.49
N LYS A 26 29.15 -16.36 -2.73
CA LYS A 26 30.43 -16.45 -2.00
C LYS A 26 30.26 -15.97 -0.57
N THR A 27 30.86 -16.69 0.37
CA THR A 27 30.91 -16.31 1.78
C THR A 27 31.81 -15.09 1.96
N ILE A 28 31.27 -14.05 2.61
CA ILE A 28 31.95 -12.83 2.99
C ILE A 28 32.54 -13.00 4.39
N ALA A 29 31.74 -13.50 5.33
CA ALA A 29 32.14 -13.71 6.72
C ALA A 29 31.39 -14.90 7.35
N SER A 30 31.98 -15.54 8.36
CA SER A 30 31.30 -16.49 9.23
C SER A 30 30.76 -15.78 10.46
N ARG A 31 29.57 -16.17 10.93
CA ARG A 31 28.90 -15.61 12.10
C ARG A 31 28.63 -16.72 13.11
N MET A 32 28.79 -16.42 14.38
CA MET A 32 28.42 -17.39 15.44
C MET A 32 26.94 -17.28 15.83
N HIS A 33 26.36 -16.10 15.67
CA HIS A 33 24.95 -15.83 15.91
C HIS A 33 24.46 -14.71 15.00
N ILE A 34 23.17 -14.66 14.78
CA ILE A 34 22.49 -13.61 14.03
C ILE A 34 21.15 -13.30 14.70
N LEU A 35 20.81 -12.02 14.77
CA LEU A 35 19.48 -11.57 15.15
C LEU A 35 18.67 -11.33 13.88
N ILE A 36 17.60 -12.09 13.70
CA ILE A 36 16.62 -11.88 12.63
C ILE A 36 15.43 -11.18 13.23
N SER A 37 15.30 -9.89 12.95
CA SER A 37 14.16 -9.10 13.41
C SER A 37 12.99 -9.25 12.44
N PRO A 38 11.74 -9.28 12.94
CA PRO A 38 10.57 -9.29 12.08
C PRO A 38 10.50 -8.01 11.24
N ALA A 39 10.13 -8.15 9.97
CA ALA A 39 9.86 -7.02 9.08
C ALA A 39 8.42 -6.54 9.32
N SER A 40 8.23 -5.69 10.31
CA SER A 40 6.93 -5.12 10.66
C SER A 40 6.87 -3.65 10.26
N HIS A 41 5.70 -3.19 9.82
CA HIS A 41 5.44 -1.77 9.62
C HIS A 41 5.25 -1.07 10.97
N TYR A 42 5.58 0.23 11.02
CA TYR A 42 5.41 1.10 12.21
C TYR A 42 6.20 0.68 13.44
N VAL A 43 7.31 -0.02 13.25
CA VAL A 43 8.27 -0.28 14.33
C VAL A 43 8.90 1.03 14.75
N THR A 44 8.81 1.35 16.05
CA THR A 44 9.37 2.58 16.62
C THR A 44 9.99 2.30 17.98
N THR A 45 10.75 3.26 18.51
CA THR A 45 11.31 3.14 19.85
C THR A 45 10.22 3.26 20.90
N LYS A 46 10.44 2.65 22.08
CA LYS A 46 9.50 2.72 23.22
C LYS A 46 9.16 4.17 23.57
N GLU A 47 10.17 5.02 23.62
CA GLU A 47 9.99 6.46 23.94
C GLU A 47 9.07 7.18 22.93
N LYS A 48 9.23 6.90 21.63
CA LYS A 48 8.34 7.46 20.58
C LYS A 48 6.93 6.91 20.69
N MET A 49 6.79 5.63 21.02
CA MET A 49 5.47 5.01 21.22
C MET A 49 4.75 5.65 22.41
N GLU A 50 5.45 5.86 23.53
CA GLU A 50 4.88 6.54 24.72
C GLU A 50 4.40 7.95 24.38
N LYS A 51 5.18 8.73 23.63
CA LYS A 51 4.75 10.06 23.15
C LYS A 51 3.53 10.00 22.22
N ALA A 52 3.49 9.01 21.34
CA ALA A 52 2.34 8.80 20.46
C ALA A 52 1.07 8.47 21.25
N ILE A 53 1.18 7.61 22.26
CA ILE A 53 0.05 7.23 23.12
C ILE A 53 -0.55 8.45 23.81
N VAL A 54 0.26 9.35 24.36
CA VAL A 54 -0.24 10.59 25.00
C VAL A 54 -1.09 11.40 24.02
N THR A 55 -0.62 11.60 22.80
CA THR A 55 -1.38 12.37 21.80
C THR A 55 -2.61 11.63 21.25
N ILE A 56 -2.61 10.29 21.29
CA ILE A 56 -3.79 9.47 20.96
C ILE A 56 -4.84 9.60 22.06
N GLU A 57 -4.44 9.56 23.34
CA GLU A 57 -5.33 9.75 24.49
C GLU A 57 -5.98 11.14 24.49
N GLU A 58 -5.24 12.18 24.13
CA GLU A 58 -5.77 13.55 23.95
C GLU A 58 -6.83 13.61 22.84
N GLU A 59 -6.53 13.08 21.66
CA GLU A 59 -7.50 13.03 20.54
C GLU A 59 -8.74 12.17 20.88
N LEU A 60 -8.55 11.07 21.61
CA LEU A 60 -9.64 10.23 22.07
C LEU A 60 -10.60 11.00 22.97
N LYS A 61 -10.06 11.72 23.96
CA LYS A 61 -10.85 12.55 24.88
C LYS A 61 -11.70 13.59 24.14
N GLU A 62 -11.07 14.33 23.23
CA GLU A 62 -11.77 15.31 22.39
C GLU A 62 -12.88 14.65 21.56
N ARG A 63 -12.61 13.46 21.00
CA ARG A 63 -13.58 12.75 20.18
C ARG A 63 -14.76 12.21 20.97
N ILE A 64 -14.53 11.71 22.18
CA ILE A 64 -15.60 11.28 23.09
C ILE A 64 -16.50 12.47 23.46
N GLU A 65 -15.91 13.61 23.84
CA GLU A 65 -16.65 14.84 24.15
C GLU A 65 -17.48 15.31 22.95
N TYR A 66 -16.93 15.28 21.76
CA TYR A 66 -17.65 15.58 20.53
C TYR A 66 -18.86 14.67 20.33
N PHE A 67 -18.71 13.35 20.45
CA PHE A 67 -19.83 12.42 20.29
C PHE A 67 -20.91 12.62 21.37
N LYS A 68 -20.50 12.82 22.61
CA LYS A 68 -21.45 13.10 23.72
C LYS A 68 -22.24 14.39 23.48
N SER A 69 -21.60 15.46 23.01
CA SER A 69 -22.25 16.73 22.67
C SER A 69 -23.27 16.60 21.53
N GLN A 70 -23.11 15.61 20.66
CA GLN A 70 -24.04 15.31 19.57
C GLN A 70 -25.09 14.25 19.94
N GLY A 71 -25.16 13.81 21.20
CA GLY A 71 -26.07 12.75 21.65
C GLY A 71 -25.72 11.34 21.10
N LYS A 72 -24.51 11.14 20.56
CA LYS A 72 -24.05 9.90 19.95
C LYS A 72 -23.30 9.03 20.97
N LEU A 73 -24.05 8.50 21.94
CA LEU A 73 -23.48 7.76 23.08
C LEU A 73 -22.86 6.42 22.67
N ILE A 74 -23.45 5.74 21.68
CA ILE A 74 -22.95 4.45 21.17
C ILE A 74 -21.61 4.64 20.46
N GLU A 75 -21.48 5.69 19.64
CA GLU A 75 -20.23 6.04 18.97
C GLU A 75 -19.16 6.46 19.98
N ALA A 76 -19.54 7.19 21.02
CA ALA A 76 -18.62 7.58 22.10
C ALA A 76 -18.07 6.34 22.83
N GLN A 77 -18.93 5.42 23.25
CA GLN A 77 -18.53 4.18 23.90
C GLN A 77 -17.64 3.33 22.98
N ARG A 78 -18.04 3.15 21.74
CA ARG A 78 -17.30 2.33 20.77
C ARG A 78 -15.89 2.84 20.55
N ILE A 79 -15.71 4.14 20.33
CA ILE A 79 -14.38 4.71 20.08
C ILE A 79 -13.52 4.63 21.34
N GLU A 80 -14.12 4.82 22.53
CA GLU A 80 -13.44 4.71 23.81
C GLU A 80 -12.93 3.29 24.06
N GLU A 81 -13.78 2.28 23.97
CA GLU A 81 -13.41 0.88 24.16
C GLU A 81 -12.34 0.43 23.17
N ARG A 82 -12.55 0.72 21.87
CA ARG A 82 -11.63 0.32 20.81
C ARG A 82 -10.26 0.97 20.98
N THR A 83 -10.22 2.26 21.22
CA THR A 83 -8.95 2.99 21.28
C THR A 83 -8.17 2.63 22.56
N ASN A 84 -8.85 2.46 23.70
CA ASN A 84 -8.20 2.02 24.93
C ASN A 84 -7.59 0.61 24.77
N PHE A 85 -8.31 -0.32 24.16
CA PHE A 85 -7.77 -1.64 23.85
C PHE A 85 -6.53 -1.55 22.94
N ASP A 86 -6.57 -0.74 21.89
CA ASP A 86 -5.43 -0.54 21.00
C ASP A 86 -4.23 0.08 21.75
N ILE A 87 -4.46 1.02 22.68
CA ILE A 87 -3.44 1.64 23.55
C ILE A 87 -2.80 0.59 24.48
N GLU A 88 -3.60 -0.26 25.12
CA GLU A 88 -3.08 -1.34 25.96
C GLU A 88 -2.18 -2.28 25.17
N MET A 89 -2.63 -2.71 23.99
CA MET A 89 -1.82 -3.54 23.10
C MET A 89 -0.51 -2.86 22.70
N MET A 90 -0.54 -1.57 22.39
CA MET A 90 0.68 -0.80 22.07
C MET A 90 1.62 -0.68 23.26
N LYS A 91 1.10 -0.53 24.50
CA LYS A 91 1.92 -0.49 25.73
C LYS A 91 2.60 -1.81 26.01
N GLU A 92 1.87 -2.93 25.85
CA GLU A 92 2.35 -4.26 26.19
C GLU A 92 3.27 -4.88 25.12
N THR A 93 2.89 -4.74 23.86
CA THR A 93 3.54 -5.46 22.74
C THR A 93 4.27 -4.53 21.77
N GLY A 94 4.07 -3.23 21.86
CA GLY A 94 4.54 -2.25 20.88
C GLY A 94 3.73 -2.25 19.56
N PHE A 95 2.62 -2.98 19.50
CA PHE A 95 1.82 -3.16 18.29
C PHE A 95 0.33 -3.30 18.64
N CYS A 96 -0.56 -2.89 17.71
CA CYS A 96 -1.99 -3.23 17.73
C CYS A 96 -2.49 -3.50 16.32
N GLN A 97 -3.62 -4.21 16.21
CA GLN A 97 -4.25 -4.43 14.91
C GLN A 97 -4.81 -3.12 14.35
N GLY A 98 -4.36 -2.73 13.16
CA GLY A 98 -4.73 -1.45 12.55
C GLY A 98 -3.88 -0.28 13.04
N ILE A 99 -2.66 -0.55 13.49
CA ILE A 99 -1.70 0.45 13.99
C ILE A 99 -1.45 1.59 12.97
N GLU A 100 -1.64 1.31 11.68
CA GLU A 100 -1.54 2.31 10.60
C GLU A 100 -2.51 3.48 10.78
N ASN A 101 -3.64 3.28 11.47
CA ASN A 101 -4.60 4.35 11.75
C ASN A 101 -4.06 5.39 12.74
N TYR A 102 -3.03 5.03 13.50
CA TYR A 102 -2.31 5.90 14.42
C TYR A 102 -0.98 6.43 13.86
N SER A 103 -0.71 6.21 12.57
CA SER A 103 0.57 6.54 11.91
C SER A 103 0.97 8.01 12.05
N ARG A 104 0.01 8.94 12.10
CA ARG A 104 0.26 10.37 12.34
C ARG A 104 0.92 10.58 13.70
N HIS A 105 0.38 10.00 14.75
CA HIS A 105 0.88 10.09 16.12
C HIS A 105 2.26 9.43 16.26
N ILE A 106 2.40 8.20 15.73
CA ILE A 106 3.66 7.43 15.78
C ILE A 106 4.80 8.16 15.05
N SER A 107 4.50 8.82 13.94
CA SER A 107 5.49 9.59 13.17
C SER A 107 5.65 11.04 13.63
N GLY A 108 4.85 11.52 14.59
CA GLY A 108 4.90 12.89 15.09
C GLY A 108 4.53 13.95 14.03
N ARG A 109 3.75 13.58 13.02
CA ARG A 109 3.33 14.50 11.95
C ARG A 109 2.20 15.41 12.41
N THR A 110 2.15 16.61 11.82
CA THR A 110 1.04 17.55 12.05
C THR A 110 -0.26 17.04 11.39
N PRO A 111 -1.44 17.36 11.97
CA PRO A 111 -2.72 17.02 11.37
C PRO A 111 -2.84 17.50 9.92
N GLY A 112 -3.39 16.65 9.05
CA GLY A 112 -3.58 16.93 7.62
C GLY A 112 -2.32 16.80 6.76
N SER A 113 -1.15 16.59 7.34
CA SER A 113 0.09 16.39 6.58
C SER A 113 0.05 15.09 5.78
N ARG A 114 0.74 15.07 4.64
CA ARG A 114 0.85 13.85 3.84
C ARG A 114 1.67 12.78 4.56
N PRO A 115 1.38 11.49 4.35
CA PRO A 115 2.21 10.42 4.85
C PRO A 115 3.55 10.34 4.09
N TYR A 116 4.52 9.65 4.71
CA TYR A 116 5.71 9.20 3.99
C TYR A 116 5.35 8.07 3.04
N THR A 117 5.98 8.08 1.86
CA THR A 117 5.81 7.07 0.81
C THR A 117 7.17 6.60 0.32
N LEU A 118 7.21 5.58 -0.54
CA LEU A 118 8.47 5.12 -1.14
C LEU A 118 9.21 6.22 -1.90
N PHE A 119 8.51 7.20 -2.46
CA PHE A 119 9.12 8.36 -3.13
C PHE A 119 10.01 9.19 -2.20
N ASP A 120 9.75 9.18 -0.89
CA ASP A 120 10.56 9.91 0.08
C ASP A 120 11.93 9.28 0.35
N TYR A 121 12.12 8.02 -0.08
CA TYR A 121 13.38 7.27 0.05
C TYR A 121 14.21 7.25 -1.23
N PHE A 122 13.67 7.71 -2.34
CA PHE A 122 14.40 7.80 -3.60
C PHE A 122 15.28 9.06 -3.64
N PRO A 123 16.41 9.03 -4.38
CA PRO A 123 17.16 10.23 -4.66
C PRO A 123 16.29 11.23 -5.42
N LYS A 124 16.62 12.54 -5.35
CA LYS A 124 15.80 13.58 -5.97
C LYS A 124 15.72 13.49 -7.51
N ASP A 125 16.72 12.89 -8.12
CA ASP A 125 16.89 12.73 -9.57
C ASP A 125 16.49 11.36 -10.10
N PHE A 126 15.61 10.64 -9.36
CA PHE A 126 15.13 9.32 -9.82
C PHE A 126 14.32 9.41 -11.11
N LEU A 127 14.38 8.35 -11.89
CA LEU A 127 13.54 8.12 -13.06
C LEU A 127 12.36 7.22 -12.66
N LEU A 128 11.14 7.69 -12.93
CA LEU A 128 9.91 6.94 -12.73
C LEU A 128 9.45 6.33 -14.05
N LEU A 129 9.24 5.02 -14.08
CA LEU A 129 8.59 4.34 -15.19
C LEU A 129 7.19 3.93 -14.75
N ILE A 130 6.18 4.34 -15.51
CA ILE A 130 4.77 4.00 -15.25
C ILE A 130 4.31 3.08 -16.36
N ASP A 131 4.21 1.81 -16.02
CA ASP A 131 3.69 0.79 -16.93
C ASP A 131 2.17 0.82 -16.96
N GLU A 132 1.60 0.48 -18.14
CA GLU A 132 0.15 0.58 -18.41
C GLU A 132 -0.42 1.92 -17.91
N SER A 133 0.26 3.01 -18.25
CA SER A 133 0.00 4.33 -17.69
C SER A 133 -1.44 4.80 -17.87
N HIS A 134 -2.07 4.44 -19.00
CA HIS A 134 -3.47 4.75 -19.30
C HIS A 134 -4.46 4.16 -18.26
N ALA A 135 -4.08 3.09 -17.57
CA ALA A 135 -4.84 2.49 -16.48
C ALA A 135 -4.30 2.95 -15.10
N THR A 136 -2.97 3.02 -14.95
CA THR A 136 -2.31 3.36 -13.68
C THR A 136 -2.59 4.79 -13.25
N ILE A 137 -2.52 5.77 -14.15
CA ILE A 137 -2.75 7.19 -13.82
C ILE A 137 -4.17 7.46 -13.29
N PRO A 138 -5.25 7.00 -13.96
CA PRO A 138 -6.59 7.11 -13.41
C PRO A 138 -6.77 6.44 -12.05
N GLN A 139 -6.13 5.28 -11.85
CA GLN A 139 -6.17 4.56 -10.57
C GLN A 139 -5.50 5.37 -9.45
N VAL A 140 -4.30 5.91 -9.68
CA VAL A 140 -3.61 6.77 -8.71
C VAL A 140 -4.46 7.99 -8.37
N ARG A 141 -5.09 8.61 -9.37
CA ARG A 141 -5.99 9.76 -9.17
C ARG A 141 -7.20 9.42 -8.30
N ALA A 142 -7.76 8.22 -8.42
CA ALA A 142 -8.94 7.78 -7.68
C ALA A 142 -8.62 7.33 -6.23
N MET A 143 -7.38 6.92 -5.93
CA MET A 143 -7.00 6.30 -4.65
C MET A 143 -7.34 7.16 -3.44
N TYR A 144 -7.03 8.45 -3.48
CA TYR A 144 -7.27 9.36 -2.35
C TYR A 144 -8.75 9.46 -2.00
N ASN A 145 -9.61 9.69 -3.00
CA ASN A 145 -11.04 9.85 -2.80
C ASN A 145 -11.71 8.55 -2.33
N GLY A 146 -11.27 7.41 -2.87
CA GLY A 146 -11.76 6.09 -2.45
C GLY A 146 -11.43 5.78 -0.98
N ASP A 147 -10.19 6.03 -0.56
CA ASP A 147 -9.76 5.84 0.83
C ASP A 147 -10.51 6.82 1.77
N ARG A 148 -10.65 8.07 1.37
CA ARG A 148 -11.37 9.10 2.11
C ARG A 148 -12.82 8.72 2.37
N ALA A 149 -13.55 8.31 1.34
CA ALA A 149 -14.96 7.94 1.44
C ALA A 149 -15.16 6.75 2.41
N ARG A 150 -14.29 5.74 2.34
CA ARG A 150 -14.32 4.61 3.28
C ARG A 150 -14.10 5.06 4.72
N LYS A 151 -13.10 5.90 4.97
CA LYS A 151 -12.76 6.37 6.32
C LYS A 151 -13.78 7.32 6.91
N GLU A 152 -14.49 8.08 6.09
CA GLU A 152 -15.57 8.96 6.56
C GLU A 152 -16.64 8.18 7.35
N SER A 153 -17.06 7.03 6.85
CA SER A 153 -17.98 6.16 7.57
C SER A 153 -17.38 5.64 8.87
N LEU A 154 -16.12 5.19 8.85
CA LEU A 154 -15.45 4.67 10.05
C LEU A 154 -15.30 5.71 11.16
N VAL A 155 -14.93 6.93 10.81
CA VAL A 155 -14.78 8.04 11.76
C VAL A 155 -16.14 8.56 12.23
N LYS A 156 -17.11 8.67 11.31
CA LYS A 156 -18.48 9.15 11.62
C LYS A 156 -19.19 8.27 12.65
N TYR A 157 -18.99 6.96 12.57
CA TYR A 157 -19.65 5.98 13.44
C TYR A 157 -18.77 5.47 14.60
N GLY A 158 -17.67 6.15 14.92
CA GLY A 158 -16.84 5.85 16.08
C GLY A 158 -16.00 4.57 15.99
N PHE A 159 -15.66 4.11 14.80
CA PHE A 159 -14.77 2.97 14.60
C PHE A 159 -13.29 3.37 14.52
N ARG A 160 -12.99 4.64 14.19
CA ARG A 160 -11.64 5.19 14.10
C ARG A 160 -11.61 6.63 14.58
N LEU A 161 -10.45 7.04 15.11
CA LEU A 161 -10.16 8.46 15.40
C LEU A 161 -10.02 9.26 14.11
N PRO A 162 -10.23 10.59 14.14
CA PRO A 162 -10.02 11.46 12.98
C PRO A 162 -8.61 11.37 12.38
N SER A 163 -7.58 11.12 13.20
CA SER A 163 -6.20 10.93 12.74
C SER A 163 -6.03 9.81 11.72
N ALA A 164 -6.96 8.85 11.65
CA ALA A 164 -6.95 7.80 10.63
C ALA A 164 -7.03 8.37 9.19
N PHE A 165 -7.58 9.58 9.01
CA PHE A 165 -7.57 10.27 7.73
C PHE A 165 -6.17 10.62 7.22
N ASP A 166 -5.18 10.75 8.12
CA ASP A 166 -3.81 11.12 7.78
C ASP A 166 -2.94 9.93 7.38
N ASN A 167 -3.46 8.70 7.52
CA ASN A 167 -2.91 7.50 6.87
C ASN A 167 -3.64 7.30 5.54
N ARG A 168 -3.18 7.91 4.49
CA ARG A 168 -3.89 8.02 3.22
C ARG A 168 -2.94 7.92 2.02
N PRO A 169 -3.42 7.54 0.85
CA PRO A 169 -2.68 7.74 -0.38
C PRO A 169 -2.32 9.23 -0.58
N LEU A 170 -1.32 9.49 -1.38
CA LEU A 170 -1.07 10.84 -1.86
C LEU A 170 -2.28 11.36 -2.64
N LYS A 171 -2.54 12.66 -2.54
CA LYS A 171 -3.38 13.33 -3.52
C LYS A 171 -2.67 13.32 -4.88
N PHE A 172 -3.42 13.43 -5.96
CA PHE A 172 -2.82 13.37 -7.29
C PHE A 172 -1.77 14.46 -7.50
N GLU A 173 -2.04 15.67 -7.05
CA GLU A 173 -1.10 16.80 -7.11
C GLU A 173 0.16 16.57 -6.26
N GLU A 174 0.01 15.90 -5.11
CA GLU A 174 1.16 15.51 -4.28
C GLU A 174 2.02 14.43 -4.95
N PHE A 175 1.40 13.52 -5.70
CA PHE A 175 2.08 12.54 -6.55
C PHE A 175 2.84 13.22 -7.68
N GLU A 176 2.21 14.11 -8.44
CA GLU A 176 2.85 14.84 -9.54
C GLU A 176 4.06 15.64 -9.07
N GLN A 177 3.98 16.30 -7.91
CA GLN A 177 5.08 17.06 -7.32
C GLN A 177 6.30 16.20 -6.93
N ARG A 178 6.14 14.85 -6.85
CA ARG A 178 7.23 13.92 -6.56
C ARG A 178 7.96 13.43 -7.79
N ILE A 179 7.35 13.57 -8.96
CA ILE A 179 7.93 13.15 -10.22
C ILE A 179 9.00 14.15 -10.64
N ASN A 180 10.22 13.66 -10.87
CA ASN A 180 11.28 14.44 -11.48
C ASN A 180 11.35 14.16 -12.99
N GLN A 181 11.59 12.90 -13.35
CA GLN A 181 11.57 12.40 -14.71
C GLN A 181 10.63 11.22 -14.81
N CYS A 182 9.84 11.13 -15.87
CA CYS A 182 8.88 10.05 -16.05
C CYS A 182 8.89 9.50 -17.47
N ILE A 183 8.77 8.18 -17.57
CA ILE A 183 8.48 7.48 -18.82
C ILE A 183 7.12 6.80 -18.65
N PHE A 184 6.19 7.16 -19.51
CA PHE A 184 4.90 6.46 -19.61
C PHE A 184 5.02 5.33 -20.62
N VAL A 185 4.63 4.13 -20.24
CA VAL A 185 4.57 2.96 -21.12
C VAL A 185 3.10 2.57 -21.27
N SER A 186 2.61 2.53 -22.51
CA SER A 186 1.21 2.19 -22.78
C SER A 186 1.02 1.80 -24.25
N ALA A 187 0.20 0.78 -24.48
CA ALA A 187 -0.26 0.44 -25.82
C ALA A 187 -1.35 1.40 -26.33
N THR A 188 -2.06 2.05 -25.41
CA THR A 188 -3.19 2.95 -25.70
C THR A 188 -3.09 4.21 -24.82
N PRO A 189 -2.09 5.09 -25.06
CA PRO A 189 -1.88 6.28 -24.24
C PRO A 189 -3.10 7.20 -24.27
N ALA A 190 -3.47 7.71 -23.10
CA ALA A 190 -4.60 8.61 -22.92
C ALA A 190 -4.19 10.09 -23.04
N GLU A 191 -5.10 10.99 -22.75
CA GLU A 191 -4.88 12.45 -22.84
C GLU A 191 -3.76 12.91 -21.92
N TYR A 192 -3.71 12.41 -20.69
CA TYR A 192 -2.70 12.78 -19.69
C TYR A 192 -1.27 12.55 -20.19
N GLU A 193 -1.01 11.36 -20.74
CA GLU A 193 0.30 11.00 -21.29
C GLU A 193 0.68 11.89 -22.46
N ARG A 194 -0.26 12.15 -23.39
CA ARG A 194 -0.05 12.99 -24.57
C ARG A 194 0.26 14.43 -24.20
N GLU A 195 -0.47 14.99 -23.23
CA GLU A 195 -0.24 16.36 -22.75
C GLU A 195 1.15 16.53 -22.12
N HIS A 196 1.62 15.51 -21.36
CA HIS A 196 2.90 15.56 -20.67
C HIS A 196 4.08 15.18 -21.56
N ALA A 197 3.92 14.20 -22.45
CA ALA A 197 4.97 13.77 -23.37
C ALA A 197 5.18 14.75 -24.52
N LYS A 198 4.13 15.45 -24.98
CA LYS A 198 4.17 16.37 -26.13
C LYS A 198 4.81 15.72 -27.36
N GLU A 199 5.98 16.21 -27.76
CA GLU A 199 6.75 15.71 -28.92
C GLU A 199 7.62 14.50 -28.58
N ASN A 200 7.77 14.15 -27.28
CA ASN A 200 8.62 13.06 -26.84
C ASN A 200 7.85 11.72 -26.83
N VAL A 201 7.23 11.38 -27.94
CA VAL A 201 6.51 10.11 -28.10
C VAL A 201 7.35 9.20 -28.99
N VAL A 202 7.63 7.99 -28.50
CA VAL A 202 8.35 6.94 -29.22
C VAL A 202 7.41 5.76 -29.39
N GLU A 203 7.23 5.33 -30.64
CA GLU A 203 6.46 4.13 -30.94
C GLU A 203 7.38 2.92 -31.04
N GLN A 204 7.01 1.86 -30.31
CA GLN A 204 7.69 0.55 -30.38
C GLN A 204 6.68 -0.50 -30.81
N ILE A 205 6.65 -0.78 -32.11
CA ILE A 205 5.73 -1.73 -32.74
C ILE A 205 6.48 -3.04 -32.95
N ILE A 206 6.51 -3.88 -31.90
CA ILE A 206 7.18 -5.19 -31.94
C ILE A 206 6.19 -6.27 -31.51
N ARG A 207 6.11 -7.34 -32.32
CA ARG A 207 5.38 -8.56 -31.97
C ARG A 207 6.36 -9.75 -31.96
N PRO A 208 7.17 -9.90 -30.88
CA PRO A 208 8.29 -10.83 -30.86
C PRO A 208 7.86 -12.30 -30.90
N THR A 209 6.66 -12.63 -30.46
CA THR A 209 6.16 -14.00 -30.39
C THR A 209 5.64 -14.53 -31.73
N GLY A 210 5.32 -13.65 -32.69
CA GLY A 210 4.64 -14.04 -33.96
C GLY A 210 3.23 -14.61 -33.77
N LEU A 211 2.72 -14.65 -32.54
CA LEU A 211 1.35 -15.12 -32.28
C LEU A 211 0.34 -14.07 -32.72
N LEU A 212 -0.69 -14.52 -33.38
CA LEU A 212 -1.82 -13.67 -33.75
C LEU A 212 -2.71 -13.42 -32.54
N ASP A 213 -3.39 -12.28 -32.55
CA ASP A 213 -4.45 -12.02 -31.57
C ASP A 213 -5.58 -13.03 -31.71
N PRO A 214 -6.26 -13.40 -30.64
CA PRO A 214 -7.39 -14.29 -30.72
C PRO A 214 -8.49 -13.68 -31.61
N LYS A 215 -9.19 -14.54 -32.34
CA LYS A 215 -10.33 -14.10 -33.15
C LYS A 215 -11.42 -13.57 -32.22
N ILE A 216 -11.82 -12.33 -32.45
CA ILE A 216 -12.89 -11.68 -31.69
C ILE A 216 -14.19 -11.77 -32.46
N GLU A 217 -15.24 -12.25 -31.81
CA GLU A 217 -16.59 -12.24 -32.32
C GLU A 217 -17.46 -11.32 -31.45
N VAL A 218 -18.07 -10.32 -32.07
CA VAL A 218 -18.97 -9.37 -31.36
C VAL A 218 -20.38 -9.87 -31.48
N LYS A 219 -21.02 -10.08 -30.33
CA LYS A 219 -22.40 -10.58 -30.22
C LYS A 219 -23.32 -9.57 -29.52
N PRO A 220 -24.65 -9.63 -29.73
CA PRO A 220 -25.61 -8.82 -29.02
C PRO A 220 -25.55 -9.05 -27.50
N VAL A 221 -25.80 -8.00 -26.70
CA VAL A 221 -25.85 -8.08 -25.24
C VAL A 221 -27.05 -8.92 -24.74
N THR A 222 -28.14 -8.96 -25.52
CA THR A 222 -29.35 -9.72 -25.16
C THR A 222 -29.05 -11.22 -25.16
N GLY A 223 -29.30 -11.88 -24.03
CA GLY A 223 -29.01 -13.31 -23.84
C GLY A 223 -27.53 -13.66 -23.67
N GLN A 224 -26.67 -12.68 -23.36
CA GLN A 224 -25.21 -12.86 -23.26
C GLN A 224 -24.77 -13.97 -22.30
N VAL A 225 -25.51 -14.18 -21.19
CA VAL A 225 -25.15 -15.20 -20.19
C VAL A 225 -25.46 -16.60 -20.74
N ASP A 226 -26.63 -16.78 -21.37
CA ASP A 226 -27.02 -18.05 -21.96
C ASP A 226 -26.11 -18.45 -23.13
N ASP A 227 -25.78 -17.48 -23.99
CA ASP A 227 -24.79 -17.69 -25.09
C ASP A 227 -23.39 -18.04 -24.52
N LEU A 228 -22.94 -17.37 -23.48
CA LEU A 228 -21.67 -17.69 -22.84
C LEU A 228 -21.64 -19.12 -22.29
N ILE A 229 -22.69 -19.54 -21.60
CA ILE A 229 -22.83 -20.91 -21.07
C ILE A 229 -22.80 -21.93 -22.21
N GLU A 230 -23.53 -21.67 -23.27
CA GLU A 230 -23.53 -22.55 -24.46
C GLU A 230 -22.15 -22.66 -25.10
N GLN A 231 -21.43 -21.53 -25.23
CA GLN A 231 -20.06 -21.53 -25.77
C GLN A 231 -19.08 -22.32 -24.88
N ILE A 232 -19.21 -22.20 -23.57
CA ILE A 232 -18.38 -22.96 -22.61
C ILE A 232 -18.65 -24.47 -22.80
N HIS A 233 -19.91 -24.89 -22.90
CA HIS A 233 -20.25 -26.29 -23.14
C HIS A 233 -19.63 -26.81 -24.44
N GLN A 234 -19.72 -26.03 -25.51
CA GLN A 234 -19.11 -26.43 -26.80
C GLN A 234 -17.60 -26.58 -26.75
N VAL A 235 -16.89 -25.74 -25.99
CA VAL A 235 -15.44 -25.82 -25.80
C VAL A 235 -15.08 -27.04 -24.98
N VAL A 236 -15.80 -27.29 -23.88
CA VAL A 236 -15.58 -28.46 -23.01
C VAL A 236 -15.83 -29.78 -23.78
N GLU A 237 -16.88 -29.84 -24.63
CA GLU A 237 -17.16 -31.04 -25.47
C GLU A 237 -16.02 -31.31 -26.48
N LYS A 238 -15.31 -30.27 -26.93
CA LYS A 238 -14.15 -30.43 -27.82
C LYS A 238 -12.87 -30.84 -27.09
N GLY A 239 -12.90 -30.82 -25.75
CA GLY A 239 -11.73 -31.17 -24.91
C GLY A 239 -10.68 -30.06 -24.84
N GLU A 240 -11.07 -28.83 -25.04
CA GLU A 240 -10.23 -27.62 -24.96
C GLU A 240 -10.42 -26.88 -23.64
#